data_d99d5f51bec4b1129cda2ad57f14cb27
#
_entry.id   d99d5f51bec4b1129cda2ad57f14cb27
#
_cell.length_a   1.000
_cell.length_b   1.000
_cell.length_c   1.000
_cell.angle_alpha   90.00
_cell.angle_beta   90.00
_cell.angle_gamma   90.00
#
_symmetry.space_group_name_H-M   'P 1'
#
loop_
_entity.id
_entity.type
_entity.pdbx_description
1 polymer ?
#
loop_
_entity_poly.entity_id
_entity_poly.type
_entity_poly.pdbx_seq_one_letter_code
_entity_poly.pdbx_strand_id
1 'polypeptide(L)'
;RHFYRYCDDGLVLGKTKAELWMIRDAVHSQMERIGLQIKSDERVFPVEEGIDFLGYVIYGPEHVRIRKRIKQKFARKMHEVKSRRRRRELVASFYGMAKHADCHTLFKKLTGKDMRSFKDLNVSYKPEDGKKRFPGVVVSIRELVNLPIVVKDFETGIKTEQGEDRCIVAIELNGEPKKFF
;
A
#
# COMPACT_ATOMS: atom_id res chain seq x y z
N ARG A 1 -11.39 14.00 -18.85
CA ARG A 1 -10.15 13.27 -19.14
C ARG A 1 -9.39 13.08 -17.84
N HIS A 2 -8.90 11.85 -17.58
CA HIS A 2 -8.10 11.54 -16.40
C HIS A 2 -6.85 10.78 -16.85
N PHE A 3 -5.70 11.22 -16.34
CA PHE A 3 -4.41 10.58 -16.60
C PHE A 3 -3.83 10.13 -15.25
N TYR A 4 -3.47 8.86 -15.19
CA TYR A 4 -2.83 8.25 -14.02
C TYR A 4 -1.46 7.69 -14.45
N ARG A 5 -0.45 7.96 -13.65
CA ARG A 5 0.91 7.45 -13.89
C ARG A 5 1.49 6.85 -12.61
N TYR A 6 2.12 5.71 -12.76
CA TYR A 6 2.92 5.12 -11.71
C TYR A 6 4.22 4.58 -12.32
N CYS A 7 5.35 5.23 -12.03
CA CYS A 7 6.64 4.97 -12.67
C CYS A 7 6.54 5.03 -14.21
N ASP A 8 6.72 3.91 -14.88
CA ASP A 8 6.64 3.71 -16.32
C ASP A 8 5.24 3.29 -16.82
N ASP A 9 4.36 2.87 -15.93
CA ASP A 9 2.98 2.54 -16.28
C ASP A 9 2.10 3.80 -16.35
N GLY A 10 1.39 3.98 -17.47
CA GLY A 10 0.44 5.08 -17.70
C GLY A 10 -0.96 4.56 -18.04
N LEU A 11 -1.99 5.23 -17.54
CA LEU A 11 -3.38 4.96 -17.84
C LEU A 11 -4.11 6.26 -18.18
N VAL A 12 -4.76 6.29 -19.32
CA VAL A 12 -5.58 7.43 -19.76
C VAL A 12 -7.04 6.99 -19.88
N LEU A 13 -7.95 7.73 -19.25
CA LEU A 13 -9.39 7.55 -19.40
C LEU A 13 -9.99 8.67 -20.23
N GLY A 14 -10.73 8.33 -21.28
CA GLY A 14 -11.43 9.24 -22.17
C GLY A 14 -12.86 8.81 -22.42
N LYS A 15 -13.67 9.69 -22.97
CA LYS A 15 -15.09 9.43 -23.24
C LYS A 15 -15.32 8.62 -24.52
N THR A 16 -14.45 8.77 -25.51
CA THR A 16 -14.58 8.12 -26.82
C THR A 16 -13.28 7.45 -27.24
N LYS A 17 -13.40 6.39 -28.03
CA LYS A 17 -12.25 5.70 -28.62
C LYS A 17 -11.42 6.59 -29.54
N ALA A 18 -12.09 7.45 -30.32
CA ALA A 18 -11.42 8.40 -31.22
C ALA A 18 -10.53 9.40 -30.43
N GLU A 19 -11.06 9.92 -29.32
CA GLU A 19 -10.30 10.80 -28.44
C GLU A 19 -9.06 10.10 -27.87
N LEU A 20 -9.18 8.84 -27.46
CA LEU A 20 -8.05 8.05 -26.91
C LEU A 20 -6.99 7.78 -27.98
N TRP A 21 -7.38 7.53 -29.22
CA TRP A 21 -6.42 7.38 -30.34
C TRP A 21 -5.65 8.67 -30.58
N MET A 22 -6.31 9.83 -30.58
CA MET A 22 -5.62 11.13 -30.73
C MET A 22 -4.62 11.36 -29.60
N ILE A 23 -4.98 11.04 -28.35
CA ILE A 23 -4.09 11.17 -27.19
C ILE A 23 -2.91 10.22 -27.33
N ARG A 24 -3.15 8.97 -27.73
CA ARG A 24 -2.11 7.99 -27.99
C ARG A 24 -1.08 8.50 -28.98
N ASP A 25 -1.52 8.99 -30.14
CA ASP A 25 -0.62 9.48 -31.20
C ASP A 25 0.19 10.70 -30.72
N ALA A 26 -0.44 11.59 -29.95
CA ALA A 26 0.27 12.72 -29.33
C ALA A 26 1.33 12.25 -28.32
N VAL A 27 1.03 11.23 -27.51
CA VAL A 27 1.97 10.66 -26.53
C VAL A 27 3.13 9.98 -27.27
N HIS A 28 2.88 9.20 -28.33
CA HIS A 28 3.93 8.61 -29.17
C HIS A 28 4.88 9.67 -29.71
N SER A 29 4.34 10.69 -30.37
CA SER A 29 5.14 11.78 -30.93
C SER A 29 5.99 12.49 -29.86
N GLN A 30 5.45 12.67 -28.67
CA GLN A 30 6.20 13.30 -27.58
C GLN A 30 7.31 12.36 -27.03
N MET A 31 7.04 11.06 -26.91
CA MET A 31 8.04 10.09 -26.45
C MET A 31 9.19 9.97 -27.43
N GLU A 32 8.90 9.89 -28.73
CA GLU A 32 9.93 9.86 -29.79
C GLU A 32 10.84 11.11 -29.72
N ARG A 33 10.27 12.30 -29.49
CA ARG A 33 11.05 13.56 -29.38
C ARG A 33 12.05 13.55 -28.24
N ILE A 34 11.81 12.79 -27.18
CA ILE A 34 12.72 12.64 -26.03
C ILE A 34 13.52 11.32 -26.07
N GLY A 35 13.47 10.59 -27.19
CA GLY A 35 14.22 9.35 -27.40
C GLY A 35 13.69 8.14 -26.64
N LEU A 36 12.44 8.16 -26.20
CA LEU A 36 11.78 7.04 -25.53
C LEU A 36 10.83 6.32 -26.48
N GLN A 37 10.66 5.02 -26.26
CA GLN A 37 9.71 4.19 -27.02
C GLN A 37 8.63 3.65 -26.08
N ILE A 38 7.38 3.67 -26.55
CA ILE A 38 6.26 3.02 -25.87
C ILE A 38 6.28 1.53 -26.24
N LYS A 39 5.98 0.67 -25.27
CA LYS A 39 5.89 -0.77 -25.49
C LYS A 39 4.77 -1.11 -26.49
N SER A 40 4.99 -2.15 -27.27
CA SER A 40 4.03 -2.60 -28.30
C SER A 40 2.73 -3.23 -27.73
N ASP A 41 2.66 -3.45 -26.42
CA ASP A 41 1.50 -4.02 -25.72
C ASP A 41 0.48 -2.97 -25.25
N GLU A 42 0.67 -1.71 -25.63
CA GLU A 42 -0.33 -0.67 -25.39
C GLU A 42 -1.66 -0.98 -26.07
N ARG A 43 -2.77 -0.61 -25.44
CA ARG A 43 -4.11 -0.92 -25.92
C ARG A 43 -5.10 0.19 -25.63
N VAL A 44 -6.01 0.42 -26.59
CA VAL A 44 -7.21 1.24 -26.41
C VAL A 44 -8.41 0.30 -26.42
N PHE A 45 -9.11 0.21 -25.28
CA PHE A 45 -10.21 -0.75 -25.09
C PHE A 45 -11.28 -0.19 -24.15
N PRO A 46 -12.51 -0.72 -24.16
CA PRO A 46 -13.57 -0.34 -23.25
C PRO A 46 -13.25 -0.75 -21.79
N VAL A 47 -13.72 0.05 -20.83
CA VAL A 47 -13.49 -0.22 -19.39
C VAL A 47 -14.10 -1.56 -18.96
N GLU A 48 -15.18 -1.96 -19.61
CA GLU A 48 -15.92 -3.21 -19.36
C GLU A 48 -15.08 -4.47 -19.60
N GLU A 49 -14.03 -4.39 -20.43
CA GLU A 49 -13.07 -5.48 -20.60
C GLU A 49 -12.17 -5.70 -19.39
N GLY A 50 -12.09 -4.70 -18.50
CA GLY A 50 -11.27 -4.72 -17.29
C GLY A 50 -9.89 -4.10 -17.50
N ILE A 51 -9.63 -3.02 -16.77
CA ILE A 51 -8.35 -2.32 -16.77
C ILE A 51 -7.37 -3.03 -15.85
N ASP A 52 -6.32 -3.63 -16.41
CA ASP A 52 -5.25 -4.25 -15.63
C ASP A 52 -4.19 -3.19 -15.24
N PHE A 53 -4.26 -2.69 -14.00
CA PHE A 53 -3.39 -1.63 -13.49
C PHE A 53 -2.95 -1.91 -12.04
N LEU A 54 -1.66 -1.76 -11.76
CA LEU A 54 -1.05 -1.93 -10.42
C LEU A 54 -1.42 -3.23 -9.67
N GLY A 55 -1.65 -4.31 -10.42
CA GLY A 55 -1.99 -5.61 -9.82
C GLY A 55 -3.48 -5.86 -9.58
N TYR A 56 -4.30 -4.92 -9.99
CA TYR A 56 -5.76 -5.02 -9.99
C TYR A 56 -6.31 -5.11 -11.40
N VAL A 57 -7.51 -5.66 -11.53
CA VAL A 57 -8.33 -5.58 -12.73
C VAL A 57 -9.61 -4.84 -12.35
N ILE A 58 -9.80 -3.66 -12.93
CA ILE A 58 -10.84 -2.70 -12.59
C ILE A 58 -11.89 -2.71 -13.71
N TYR A 59 -13.13 -3.08 -13.39
CA TYR A 59 -14.25 -3.11 -14.34
C TYR A 59 -15.21 -1.93 -14.17
N GLY A 60 -15.01 -1.12 -13.12
CA GLY A 60 -15.80 0.05 -12.78
C GLY A 60 -15.53 0.48 -11.33
N PRO A 61 -16.21 1.53 -10.84
CA PRO A 61 -15.93 2.11 -9.53
C PRO A 61 -16.15 1.13 -8.38
N GLU A 62 -17.10 0.20 -8.51
CA GLU A 62 -17.47 -0.75 -7.45
C GLU A 62 -17.00 -2.17 -7.72
N HIS A 63 -16.34 -2.43 -8.85
CA HIS A 63 -15.92 -3.78 -9.22
C HIS A 63 -14.42 -3.86 -9.50
N VAL A 64 -13.67 -4.12 -8.45
CA VAL A 64 -12.20 -4.23 -8.48
C VAL A 64 -11.78 -5.64 -8.07
N ARG A 65 -10.99 -6.30 -8.89
CA ARG A 65 -10.44 -7.63 -8.60
C ARG A 65 -8.93 -7.58 -8.49
N ILE A 66 -8.35 -8.39 -7.62
CA ILE A 66 -6.91 -8.65 -7.65
C ILE A 66 -6.58 -9.53 -8.85
N ARG A 67 -5.49 -9.23 -9.56
CA ARG A 67 -4.98 -9.99 -10.70
C ARG A 67 -4.87 -11.48 -10.37
N LYS A 68 -5.34 -12.35 -11.26
CA LYS A 68 -5.38 -13.82 -11.08
C LYS A 68 -4.04 -14.39 -10.60
N ARG A 69 -2.93 -13.96 -11.24
CA ARG A 69 -1.57 -14.42 -10.90
C ARG A 69 -1.19 -14.13 -9.44
N ILE A 70 -1.59 -12.97 -8.91
CA ILE A 70 -1.30 -12.59 -7.52
C ILE A 70 -2.09 -13.49 -6.55
N LYS A 71 -3.38 -13.71 -6.82
CA LYS A 71 -4.21 -14.62 -6.01
C LYS A 71 -3.66 -16.04 -5.99
N GLN A 72 -3.27 -16.57 -7.14
CA GLN A 72 -2.69 -17.91 -7.26
C GLN A 72 -1.35 -18.02 -6.52
N LYS A 73 -0.47 -17.00 -6.66
CA LYS A 73 0.82 -16.96 -5.95
C LYS A 73 0.62 -16.92 -4.43
N PHE A 74 -0.35 -16.15 -3.95
CA PHE A 74 -0.68 -16.12 -2.53
C PHE A 74 -1.23 -17.47 -2.05
N ALA A 75 -2.20 -18.06 -2.74
CA ALA A 75 -2.77 -19.35 -2.38
C ALA A 75 -1.72 -20.45 -2.31
N ARG A 76 -0.80 -20.53 -3.29
CA ARG A 76 0.32 -21.48 -3.29
C ARG A 76 1.23 -21.27 -2.08
N LYS A 77 1.66 -20.03 -1.80
CA LYS A 77 2.49 -19.72 -0.65
C LYS A 77 1.81 -20.06 0.68
N MET A 78 0.50 -19.83 0.79
CA MET A 78 -0.28 -20.18 1.98
C MET A 78 -0.33 -21.70 2.23
N HIS A 79 -0.30 -22.51 1.17
CA HIS A 79 -0.27 -23.96 1.26
C HIS A 79 1.12 -24.48 1.64
N GLU A 80 2.18 -23.90 1.09
CA GLU A 80 3.58 -24.32 1.29
C GLU A 80 4.13 -23.92 2.67
N VAL A 81 3.65 -22.79 3.23
CA VAL A 81 4.24 -22.22 4.44
C VAL A 81 3.87 -23.00 5.71
N LYS A 82 4.87 -23.55 6.40
CA LYS A 82 4.72 -24.28 7.68
C LYS A 82 4.81 -23.37 8.91
N SER A 83 5.63 -22.32 8.85
CA SER A 83 5.85 -21.41 9.97
C SER A 83 4.63 -20.53 10.23
N ARG A 84 4.14 -20.51 11.49
CA ARG A 84 3.02 -19.63 11.91
C ARG A 84 3.35 -18.15 11.74
N ARG A 85 4.60 -17.74 12.04
CA ARG A 85 5.08 -16.37 11.87
C ARG A 85 5.00 -15.97 10.40
N ARG A 86 5.61 -16.78 9.52
CA ARG A 86 5.62 -16.50 8.08
C ARG A 86 4.22 -16.48 7.45
N ARG A 87 3.34 -17.35 7.94
CA ARG A 87 1.94 -17.36 7.54
C ARG A 87 1.23 -16.04 7.87
N ARG A 88 1.45 -15.49 9.07
CA ARG A 88 0.89 -14.19 9.47
C ARG A 88 1.39 -13.05 8.59
N GLU A 89 2.69 -12.99 8.30
CA GLU A 89 3.31 -12.00 7.43
C GLU A 89 2.71 -12.04 6.01
N LEU A 90 2.54 -13.24 5.44
CA LEU A 90 1.91 -13.42 4.13
C LEU A 90 0.46 -12.91 4.12
N VAL A 91 -0.31 -13.23 5.16
CA VAL A 91 -1.70 -12.78 5.30
C VAL A 91 -1.76 -11.26 5.41
N ALA A 92 -0.91 -10.65 6.23
CA ALA A 92 -0.85 -9.20 6.40
C ALA A 92 -0.49 -8.48 5.09
N SER A 93 0.52 -8.99 4.38
CA SER A 93 0.93 -8.45 3.07
C SER A 93 -0.19 -8.54 2.04
N PHE A 94 -0.89 -9.68 1.95
CA PHE A 94 -2.00 -9.85 1.02
C PHE A 94 -3.21 -8.99 1.40
N TYR A 95 -3.49 -8.83 2.69
CA TYR A 95 -4.57 -7.99 3.18
C TYR A 95 -4.44 -6.53 2.71
N GLY A 96 -3.22 -6.00 2.66
CA GLY A 96 -2.96 -4.65 2.15
C GLY A 96 -3.49 -4.42 0.74
N MET A 97 -3.44 -5.44 -0.12
CA MET A 97 -4.07 -5.39 -1.46
C MET A 97 -5.55 -5.75 -1.40
N ALA A 98 -5.90 -6.77 -0.62
CA ALA A 98 -7.24 -7.34 -0.57
C ALA A 98 -8.31 -6.35 -0.12
N LYS A 99 -7.97 -5.42 0.79
CA LYS A 99 -8.88 -4.39 1.30
C LYS A 99 -9.36 -3.38 0.25
N HIS A 100 -8.73 -3.34 -0.92
CA HIS A 100 -9.08 -2.46 -2.04
C HIS A 100 -9.74 -3.21 -3.20
N ALA A 101 -10.16 -4.47 -3.00
CA ALA A 101 -10.72 -5.31 -4.04
C ALA A 101 -11.83 -6.24 -3.53
N ASP A 102 -12.66 -6.71 -4.46
CA ASP A 102 -13.75 -7.66 -4.18
C ASP A 102 -13.19 -9.08 -3.96
N CYS A 103 -12.55 -9.30 -2.84
CA CYS A 103 -11.93 -10.58 -2.55
C CYS A 103 -12.21 -11.13 -1.14
N HIS A 104 -13.25 -10.64 -0.46
CA HIS A 104 -13.65 -11.08 0.89
C HIS A 104 -13.81 -12.60 1.00
N THR A 105 -14.57 -13.21 0.10
CA THR A 105 -14.80 -14.65 0.09
C THR A 105 -13.51 -15.45 -0.11
N LEU A 106 -12.66 -15.00 -1.04
CA LEU A 106 -11.37 -15.64 -1.29
C LEU A 106 -10.45 -15.51 -0.08
N PHE A 107 -10.39 -14.32 0.50
CA PHE A 107 -9.55 -14.06 1.67
C PHE A 107 -9.97 -14.95 2.85
N LYS A 108 -11.28 -15.00 3.15
CA LYS A 108 -11.82 -15.88 4.19
C LYS A 108 -11.51 -17.35 3.93
N LYS A 109 -11.70 -17.82 2.69
CA LYS A 109 -11.40 -19.20 2.30
C LYS A 109 -9.92 -19.58 2.50
N LEU A 110 -9.00 -18.69 2.17
CA LEU A 110 -7.55 -18.98 2.24
C LEU A 110 -6.94 -18.77 3.63
N THR A 111 -7.50 -17.87 4.42
CA THR A 111 -6.94 -17.48 5.72
C THR A 111 -7.73 -17.97 6.92
N GLY A 112 -9.01 -18.32 6.74
CA GLY A 112 -9.97 -18.62 7.80
C GLY A 112 -10.45 -17.37 8.55
N LYS A 113 -10.13 -16.15 8.08
CA LYS A 113 -10.42 -14.87 8.75
C LYS A 113 -11.29 -13.97 7.89
N ASP A 114 -12.18 -13.23 8.52
CA ASP A 114 -12.94 -12.16 7.87
C ASP A 114 -12.07 -10.90 7.69
N MET A 115 -12.36 -10.11 6.65
CA MET A 115 -11.67 -8.85 6.36
C MET A 115 -12.24 -7.66 7.14
N ARG A 116 -12.62 -7.85 8.40
CA ARG A 116 -13.29 -6.79 9.18
C ARG A 116 -12.34 -5.73 9.72
N SER A 117 -11.14 -6.13 10.14
CA SER A 117 -10.14 -5.21 10.69
C SER A 117 -8.73 -5.79 10.57
N PHE A 118 -7.73 -4.91 10.38
CA PHE A 118 -6.32 -5.33 10.44
C PHE A 118 -5.95 -5.83 11.85
N LYS A 119 -6.61 -5.30 12.90
CA LYS A 119 -6.46 -5.75 14.29
C LYS A 119 -6.85 -7.22 14.48
N ASP A 120 -7.86 -7.70 13.74
CA ASP A 120 -8.34 -9.09 13.81
C ASP A 120 -7.32 -10.10 13.27
N LEU A 121 -6.34 -9.64 12.48
CA LEU A 121 -5.28 -10.48 11.96
C LEU A 121 -4.23 -10.85 13.01
N ASN A 122 -4.25 -10.19 14.18
CA ASN A 122 -3.30 -10.39 15.28
C ASN A 122 -1.83 -10.34 14.81
N VAL A 123 -1.54 -9.49 13.81
CA VAL A 123 -0.21 -9.27 13.27
C VAL A 123 0.41 -8.15 14.06
N SER A 124 1.19 -8.48 15.06
CA SER A 124 2.11 -7.52 15.70
C SER A 124 3.45 -7.59 14.95
N TYR A 125 3.90 -6.46 14.45
CA TYR A 125 5.26 -6.34 13.97
C TYR A 125 6.19 -6.32 15.19
N LYS A 126 6.97 -7.38 15.36
CA LYS A 126 8.13 -7.34 16.26
C LYS A 126 9.34 -7.11 15.38
N PRO A 127 10.04 -5.98 15.48
CA PRO A 127 11.29 -5.75 14.76
C PRO A 127 12.31 -6.85 15.14
N GLU A 128 13.14 -7.25 14.20
CA GLU A 128 14.16 -8.29 14.43
C GLU A 128 15.22 -7.85 15.45
N ASP A 129 15.38 -6.55 15.61
CA ASP A 129 16.30 -5.91 16.56
C ASP A 129 15.75 -5.80 17.99
N GLY A 130 14.55 -6.29 18.26
CA GLY A 130 13.90 -6.22 19.59
C GLY A 130 13.49 -4.84 20.05
N LYS A 131 13.72 -3.79 19.25
CA LYS A 131 13.40 -2.40 19.62
C LYS A 131 11.92 -2.10 19.50
N LYS A 132 11.40 -1.34 20.45
CA LYS A 132 10.03 -0.83 20.42
C LYS A 132 9.86 0.16 19.26
N ARG A 133 8.73 0.08 18.57
CA ARG A 133 8.35 1.10 17.59
C ARG A 133 7.06 1.76 18.03
N PHE A 134 7.15 3.03 18.29
CA PHE A 134 6.02 3.83 18.76
C PHE A 134 5.18 4.33 17.58
N PRO A 135 3.85 4.17 17.62
CA PRO A 135 2.96 4.76 16.64
C PRO A 135 2.94 6.28 16.74
N GLY A 136 2.43 6.94 15.70
CA GLY A 136 2.22 8.37 15.68
C GLY A 136 3.27 9.16 14.91
N VAL A 137 2.90 10.40 14.60
CA VAL A 137 3.73 11.36 13.87
C VAL A 137 4.82 11.91 14.80
N VAL A 138 6.03 12.12 14.24
CA VAL A 138 7.11 12.81 14.96
C VAL A 138 6.77 14.29 15.07
N VAL A 139 6.81 14.83 16.28
CA VAL A 139 6.62 16.25 16.56
C VAL A 139 7.87 16.84 17.22
N SER A 140 8.09 18.11 17.00
CA SER A 140 9.19 18.84 17.66
C SER A 140 8.85 19.10 19.12
N ILE A 141 9.83 18.96 20.03
CA ILE A 141 9.67 19.35 21.44
C ILE A 141 9.19 20.81 21.57
N ARG A 142 9.59 21.67 20.67
CA ARG A 142 9.18 23.08 20.65
C ARG A 142 7.67 23.27 20.45
N GLU A 143 7.04 22.37 19.71
CA GLU A 143 5.59 22.37 19.46
C GLU A 143 4.79 21.87 20.68
N LEU A 144 5.46 21.20 21.62
CA LEU A 144 4.83 20.63 22.81
C LEU A 144 4.92 21.55 24.03
N VAL A 145 5.64 22.68 23.93
CA VAL A 145 5.81 23.63 25.04
C VAL A 145 4.44 24.20 25.45
N ASN A 146 4.13 24.12 26.74
CA ASN A 146 2.88 24.56 27.34
C ASN A 146 1.62 23.78 26.90
N LEU A 147 1.76 22.63 26.27
CA LEU A 147 0.63 21.76 25.97
C LEU A 147 0.54 20.62 27.00
N PRO A 148 -0.66 20.25 27.44
CA PRO A 148 -0.85 19.06 28.27
C PRO A 148 -0.64 17.82 27.41
N ILE A 149 0.37 17.00 27.76
CA ILE A 149 0.69 15.75 27.08
C ILE A 149 0.57 14.58 28.06
N VAL A 150 0.18 13.42 27.57
CA VAL A 150 0.19 12.18 28.34
C VAL A 150 1.31 11.29 27.79
N VAL A 151 2.33 11.03 28.60
CA VAL A 151 3.40 10.09 28.25
C VAL A 151 2.86 8.66 28.34
N LYS A 152 2.96 7.89 27.29
CA LYS A 152 2.48 6.49 27.23
C LYS A 152 3.61 5.48 27.40
N ASP A 153 4.77 5.71 26.77
CA ASP A 153 5.93 4.81 26.85
C ASP A 153 7.19 5.56 26.39
N PHE A 154 8.36 5.03 26.67
CA PHE A 154 9.63 5.58 26.19
C PHE A 154 10.68 4.48 25.98
N GLU A 155 11.71 4.79 25.19
CA GLU A 155 12.89 3.93 24.99
C GLU A 155 14.14 4.81 24.89
N THR A 156 15.21 4.39 25.56
CA THR A 156 16.51 5.07 25.57
C THR A 156 17.55 4.28 24.78
N GLY A 157 18.72 4.89 24.51
CA GLY A 157 19.81 4.21 23.81
C GLY A 157 19.59 4.04 22.30
N ILE A 158 18.80 4.90 21.69
CA ILE A 158 18.48 4.82 20.26
C ILE A 158 19.56 5.56 19.45
N LYS A 159 20.16 4.85 18.47
CA LYS A 159 21.01 5.48 17.46
C LYS A 159 20.18 6.17 16.38
N THR A 160 20.47 7.44 16.15
CA THR A 160 19.88 8.23 15.06
C THR A 160 20.99 8.93 14.28
N GLU A 161 20.68 9.46 13.11
CA GLU A 161 21.64 10.29 12.31
C GLU A 161 22.17 11.52 13.07
N GLN A 162 21.45 11.94 14.11
CA GLN A 162 21.77 13.15 14.92
C GLN A 162 22.47 12.82 16.24
N GLY A 163 22.82 11.56 16.52
CA GLY A 163 23.54 11.14 17.70
C GLY A 163 23.22 9.72 18.19
N GLU A 164 24.15 9.22 18.99
CA GLU A 164 24.00 7.96 19.73
C GLU A 164 23.37 8.27 21.10
N ASP A 165 22.64 7.29 21.67
CA ASP A 165 22.04 7.37 23.00
C ASP A 165 20.89 8.40 23.13
N ARG A 166 20.03 8.49 22.12
CA ARG A 166 18.81 9.31 22.17
C ARG A 166 17.65 8.57 22.82
N CYS A 167 16.68 9.35 23.30
CA CYS A 167 15.43 8.83 23.84
C CYS A 167 14.28 9.12 22.85
N ILE A 168 13.43 8.12 22.59
CA ILE A 168 12.15 8.34 21.92
C ILE A 168 11.03 8.23 22.96
N VAL A 169 10.12 9.18 22.93
CA VAL A 169 8.98 9.24 23.87
C VAL A 169 7.69 9.18 23.07
N ALA A 170 6.84 8.21 23.39
CA ALA A 170 5.49 8.11 22.87
C ALA A 170 4.54 8.91 23.76
N ILE A 171 3.78 9.79 23.15
CA ILE A 171 2.82 10.64 23.85
C ILE A 171 1.44 10.56 23.20
N GLU A 172 0.44 11.00 23.96
CA GLU A 172 -0.88 11.32 23.43
C GLU A 172 -1.11 12.82 23.59
N LEU A 173 -1.46 13.48 22.50
CA LEU A 173 -1.80 14.88 22.45
C LEU A 173 -3.19 15.02 21.82
N ASN A 174 -4.16 15.56 22.56
CA ASN A 174 -5.56 15.70 22.11
C ASN A 174 -6.20 14.38 21.62
N GLY A 175 -5.87 13.25 22.25
CA GLY A 175 -6.37 11.93 21.87
C GLY A 175 -5.65 11.28 20.69
N GLU A 176 -4.66 11.95 20.07
CA GLU A 176 -3.86 11.41 18.97
C GLU A 176 -2.49 10.89 19.44
N PRO A 177 -2.02 9.72 18.95
CA PRO A 177 -0.69 9.22 19.26
C PRO A 177 0.37 10.03 18.50
N LYS A 178 1.34 10.56 19.23
CA LYS A 178 2.51 11.28 18.69
C LYS A 178 3.79 10.81 19.37
N LYS A 179 4.95 11.19 18.83
CA LYS A 179 6.25 10.85 19.40
C LYS A 179 7.26 11.97 19.15
N PHE A 180 8.28 12.05 20.02
CA PHE A 180 9.42 12.95 19.83
C PHE A 180 10.73 12.28 20.28
N PHE A 181 11.86 12.85 19.86
CA PHE A 181 13.21 12.37 20.16
C PHE A 181 13.93 13.37 21.04
#